data_386bedb2e8e364b36a47d8ebccab7432
#
_entry.id   386bedb2e8e364b36a47d8ebccab7432
#
_cell.length_a   1.000
_cell.length_b   1.000
_cell.length_c   1.000
_cell.angle_alpha   90.00
_cell.angle_beta   90.00
_cell.angle_gamma   90.00
#
_symmetry.space_group_name_H-M   'P 1'
#
loop_
_entity.id
_entity.type
_entity.pdbx_description
1 polymer ?
#
loop_
_entity_poly.entity_id
_entity_poly.type
_entity_poly.pdbx_seq_one_letter_code
_entity_poly.pdbx_strand_id
1 'polypeptide(L)'
;MIYILSFVVAFGVAAIAGQILIPVLRRLKAGQSIREDGPTWHMSKQGTPTMGGLMFILAVAAAIVTAGAEQFRMGNWNHIYVFLFALVFGVIGFVDDFQKLRHHANEGLTAPQKFLLQLAAAIAFTVLLRQQGVLSPNLYIPFLNTEIILPWVVYMIFAAFVMVGTVNAVNLTDGIDGLATGVTIPVSLFYLAVSAWYGREDLMVLSAALAGGLSAFLIYNFHPAKVFMGDTGSLFLGGMVCGLAFALDLPLVIPIVGLVYVVEVLSDIIQVVYFKKTHGKRFFRMAPLHHHLELGGWSETKLFCVFSGTTLVLCALAFLGVMDRYPM
;
A
#
# COMPACT_ATOMS: atom_id res chain seq x y z
N MET A 1 -7.20 23.56 -6.66
CA MET A 1 -5.79 24.01 -6.62
C MET A 1 -4.96 23.29 -5.54
N ILE A 2 -5.49 23.03 -4.37
CA ILE A 2 -4.77 22.46 -3.22
C ILE A 2 -4.18 21.07 -3.51
N TYR A 3 -4.91 20.19 -4.22
CA TYR A 3 -4.44 18.85 -4.59
C TYR A 3 -3.28 18.86 -5.60
N ILE A 4 -3.23 19.86 -6.50
CA ILE A 4 -2.09 20.03 -7.42
C ILE A 4 -0.84 20.41 -6.62
N LEU A 5 -0.99 21.34 -5.67
CA LEU A 5 0.10 21.73 -4.77
C LEU A 5 0.59 20.53 -3.97
N SER A 6 -0.33 19.74 -3.41
CA SER A 6 0.00 18.53 -2.64
C SER A 6 0.79 17.52 -3.48
N PHE A 7 0.33 17.25 -4.70
CA PHE A 7 1.04 16.36 -5.64
C PHE A 7 2.45 16.88 -5.96
N VAL A 8 2.56 18.16 -6.33
CA VAL A 8 3.86 18.76 -6.74
C VAL A 8 4.84 18.79 -5.57
N VAL A 9 4.39 19.16 -4.36
CA VAL A 9 5.23 19.14 -3.16
C VAL A 9 5.72 17.73 -2.87
N ALA A 10 4.80 16.74 -2.84
CA ALA A 10 5.18 15.37 -2.57
C ALA A 10 6.11 14.80 -3.66
N PHE A 11 5.85 15.07 -4.92
CA PHE A 11 6.74 14.68 -6.02
C PHE A 11 8.14 15.28 -5.85
N GLY A 12 8.23 16.59 -5.61
CA GLY A 12 9.52 17.29 -5.45
C GLY A 12 10.32 16.76 -4.25
N VAL A 13 9.64 16.62 -3.10
CA VAL A 13 10.29 16.10 -1.88
C VAL A 13 10.77 14.65 -2.06
N ALA A 14 9.95 13.76 -2.64
CA ALA A 14 10.37 12.38 -2.90
C ALA A 14 11.54 12.30 -3.91
N ALA A 15 11.52 13.12 -4.97
CA ALA A 15 12.59 13.16 -5.94
C ALA A 15 13.93 13.62 -5.33
N ILE A 16 13.89 14.66 -4.49
CA ILE A 16 15.09 15.16 -3.76
C ILE A 16 15.53 14.12 -2.72
N ALA A 17 14.59 13.57 -1.96
CA ALA A 17 14.90 12.54 -0.98
C ALA A 17 15.59 11.32 -1.61
N GLY A 18 15.21 10.94 -2.83
CA GLY A 18 15.86 9.86 -3.57
C GLY A 18 17.33 10.13 -3.86
N GLN A 19 17.67 11.35 -4.26
CA GLN A 19 19.06 11.73 -4.51
C GLN A 19 19.93 11.69 -3.25
N ILE A 20 19.35 11.94 -2.09
CA ILE A 20 20.05 11.97 -0.80
C ILE A 20 20.08 10.58 -0.16
N LEU A 21 18.91 9.92 -0.07
CA LEU A 21 18.78 8.66 0.66
C LEU A 21 19.43 7.47 -0.04
N ILE A 22 19.36 7.37 -1.37
CA ILE A 22 19.94 6.23 -2.09
C ILE A 22 21.46 6.11 -1.85
N PRO A 23 22.28 7.16 -1.97
CA PRO A 23 23.70 7.10 -1.63
C PRO A 23 23.95 6.76 -0.14
N VAL A 24 23.14 7.28 0.78
CA VAL A 24 23.24 6.99 2.22
C VAL A 24 22.96 5.51 2.50
N LEU A 25 21.85 4.97 1.97
CA LEU A 25 21.47 3.57 2.15
C LEU A 25 22.52 2.62 1.55
N ARG A 26 23.12 2.98 0.40
CA ARG A 26 24.25 2.21 -0.17
C ARG A 26 25.47 2.21 0.75
N ARG A 27 25.83 3.36 1.35
CA ARG A 27 26.96 3.44 2.29
C ARG A 27 26.73 2.63 3.56
N LEU A 28 25.49 2.57 4.03
CA LEU A 28 25.08 1.75 5.17
C LEU A 28 25.01 0.25 4.83
N LYS A 29 25.29 -0.15 3.58
CA LYS A 29 25.15 -1.52 3.08
C LYS A 29 23.75 -2.08 3.36
N ALA A 30 22.73 -1.21 3.30
CA ALA A 30 21.33 -1.55 3.48
C ALA A 30 20.81 -2.31 2.22
N GLY A 31 21.57 -3.26 1.71
CA GLY A 31 21.20 -4.09 0.57
C GLY A 31 20.38 -5.29 0.99
N GLN A 32 19.34 -5.59 0.23
CA GLN A 32 18.54 -6.78 0.45
C GLN A 32 19.36 -8.02 0.08
N SER A 33 19.38 -9.02 0.96
CA SER A 33 19.86 -10.36 0.63
C SER A 33 18.76 -11.09 -0.13
N ILE A 34 19.09 -11.58 -1.32
CA ILE A 34 18.13 -12.31 -2.16
C ILE A 34 18.09 -13.76 -1.70
N ARG A 35 16.88 -14.31 -1.62
CA ARG A 35 16.68 -15.72 -1.28
C ARG A 35 17.24 -16.63 -2.38
N GLU A 36 17.99 -17.65 -2.00
CA GLU A 36 18.60 -18.60 -2.93
C GLU A 36 17.56 -19.50 -3.64
N ASP A 37 16.38 -19.66 -3.05
CA ASP A 37 15.24 -20.44 -3.60
C ASP A 37 14.39 -19.64 -4.60
N GLY A 38 14.72 -18.37 -4.85
CA GLY A 38 14.07 -17.50 -5.83
C GLY A 38 14.58 -17.67 -7.27
N PRO A 39 13.98 -16.95 -8.24
CA PRO A 39 14.46 -16.92 -9.62
C PRO A 39 15.92 -16.49 -9.72
N THR A 40 16.75 -17.24 -10.44
CA THR A 40 18.20 -17.02 -10.50
C THR A 40 18.62 -15.64 -11.05
N TRP A 41 17.78 -15.04 -11.92
CA TRP A 41 18.05 -13.69 -12.47
C TRP A 41 17.88 -12.58 -11.43
N HIS A 42 17.19 -12.83 -10.32
CA HIS A 42 17.11 -11.87 -9.21
C HIS A 42 18.45 -11.69 -8.49
N MET A 43 19.39 -12.64 -8.64
CA MET A 43 20.73 -12.51 -8.07
C MET A 43 21.49 -11.26 -8.57
N SER A 44 21.15 -10.75 -9.75
CA SER A 44 21.70 -9.48 -10.28
C SER A 44 21.26 -8.26 -9.49
N LYS A 45 20.19 -8.36 -8.70
CA LYS A 45 19.64 -7.29 -7.84
C LYS A 45 20.29 -7.25 -6.44
N GLN A 46 21.18 -8.20 -6.15
CA GLN A 46 21.86 -8.27 -4.85
C GLN A 46 22.63 -6.97 -4.58
N GLY A 47 22.43 -6.41 -3.39
CA GLY A 47 23.05 -5.13 -3.00
C GLY A 47 22.25 -3.88 -3.40
N THR A 48 21.11 -4.01 -4.10
CA THR A 48 20.19 -2.89 -4.27
C THR A 48 19.70 -2.44 -2.89
N PRO A 49 19.82 -1.15 -2.52
CA PRO A 49 19.42 -0.68 -1.20
C PRO A 49 17.92 -0.82 -0.99
N THR A 50 17.53 -1.20 0.22
CA THR A 50 16.13 -1.26 0.70
C THR A 50 15.79 -0.05 1.56
N MET A 51 14.56 0.00 2.12
CA MET A 51 14.03 1.13 2.93
C MET A 51 13.78 2.42 2.13
N GLY A 52 13.71 2.34 0.81
CA GLY A 52 13.36 3.49 -0.05
C GLY A 52 11.96 4.06 0.21
N GLY A 53 11.10 3.33 0.91
CA GLY A 53 9.79 3.80 1.38
C GLY A 53 9.84 5.11 2.16
N LEU A 54 10.95 5.39 2.85
CA LEU A 54 11.16 6.66 3.55
C LEU A 54 11.03 7.87 2.62
N MET A 55 11.34 7.74 1.32
CA MET A 55 11.24 8.84 0.35
C MET A 55 9.81 9.37 0.23
N PHE A 56 8.86 8.50 -0.01
CA PHE A 56 7.46 8.91 -0.18
C PHE A 56 6.74 9.12 1.16
N ILE A 57 7.17 8.47 2.25
CA ILE A 57 6.64 8.76 3.59
C ILE A 57 6.96 10.22 3.98
N LEU A 58 8.21 10.66 3.81
CA LEU A 58 8.61 12.04 4.06
C LEU A 58 7.91 13.03 3.12
N ALA A 59 7.70 12.63 1.87
CA ALA A 59 7.01 13.43 0.88
C ALA A 59 5.54 13.66 1.23
N VAL A 60 4.83 12.62 1.64
CA VAL A 60 3.44 12.72 2.11
C VAL A 60 3.35 13.58 3.36
N ALA A 61 4.26 13.40 4.32
CA ALA A 61 4.32 14.25 5.53
C ALA A 61 4.52 15.73 5.17
N ALA A 62 5.44 16.04 4.25
CA ALA A 62 5.68 17.42 3.81
C ALA A 62 4.44 18.04 3.12
N ALA A 63 3.72 17.26 2.30
CA ALA A 63 2.50 17.71 1.66
C ALA A 63 1.37 17.98 2.67
N ILE A 64 1.24 17.15 3.72
CA ILE A 64 0.28 17.37 4.81
C ILE A 64 0.57 18.68 5.53
N VAL A 65 1.83 18.96 5.87
CA VAL A 65 2.23 20.17 6.60
C VAL A 65 2.08 21.44 5.74
N THR A 66 2.25 21.35 4.43
CA THR A 66 2.17 22.48 3.50
C THR A 66 0.76 22.65 2.91
N ALA A 67 0.37 21.76 1.98
CA ALA A 67 -0.92 21.82 1.32
C ALA A 67 -2.09 21.50 2.27
N GLY A 68 -1.89 20.63 3.27
CA GLY A 68 -2.91 20.28 4.26
C GLY A 68 -3.09 21.29 5.39
N ALA A 69 -2.25 22.33 5.49
CA ALA A 69 -2.26 23.26 6.61
C ALA A 69 -3.62 23.99 6.80
N GLU A 70 -4.34 24.24 5.73
CA GLU A 70 -5.65 24.88 5.78
C GLU A 70 -6.71 23.94 6.39
N GLN A 71 -6.63 22.65 6.10
CA GLN A 71 -7.54 21.66 6.66
C GLN A 71 -7.42 21.56 8.18
N PHE A 72 -6.22 21.73 8.73
CA PHE A 72 -6.03 21.85 10.19
C PHE A 72 -6.78 23.03 10.78
N ARG A 73 -6.71 24.18 10.12
CA ARG A 73 -7.38 25.40 10.60
C ARG A 73 -8.90 25.27 10.56
N MET A 74 -9.42 24.48 9.61
CA MET A 74 -10.84 24.17 9.47
C MET A 74 -11.33 23.08 10.42
N GLY A 75 -10.42 22.41 11.16
CA GLY A 75 -10.77 21.32 12.08
C GLY A 75 -10.93 19.96 11.40
N ASN A 76 -10.51 19.81 10.14
CA ASN A 76 -10.54 18.56 9.39
C ASN A 76 -9.26 17.76 9.61
N TRP A 77 -9.31 16.69 10.40
CA TRP A 77 -8.15 15.94 10.84
C TRP A 77 -8.00 14.56 10.19
N ASN A 78 -8.94 14.14 9.32
CA ASN A 78 -8.96 12.75 8.84
C ASN A 78 -7.72 12.37 8.02
N HIS A 79 -7.17 13.30 7.23
CA HIS A 79 -5.92 13.08 6.50
C HIS A 79 -4.74 12.76 7.43
N ILE A 80 -4.74 13.34 8.64
CA ILE A 80 -3.72 13.07 9.66
C ILE A 80 -3.95 11.70 10.30
N TYR A 81 -5.20 11.38 10.65
CA TYR A 81 -5.52 10.08 11.24
C TYR A 81 -5.11 8.95 10.29
N VAL A 82 -5.40 9.09 8.99
CA VAL A 82 -5.00 8.10 7.98
C VAL A 82 -3.48 8.04 7.83
N PHE A 83 -2.81 9.20 7.77
CA PHE A 83 -1.35 9.23 7.69
C PHE A 83 -0.68 8.59 8.90
N LEU A 84 -1.11 8.93 10.11
CA LEU A 84 -0.56 8.35 11.34
C LEU A 84 -0.83 6.85 11.43
N PHE A 85 -2.01 6.40 11.01
CA PHE A 85 -2.30 4.97 10.90
C PHE A 85 -1.32 4.27 9.95
N ALA A 86 -1.16 4.79 8.73
CA ALA A 86 -0.21 4.25 7.77
C ALA A 86 1.24 4.31 8.28
N LEU A 87 1.58 5.40 9.00
CA LEU A 87 2.91 5.57 9.59
C LEU A 87 3.21 4.51 10.64
N VAL A 88 2.23 4.09 11.45
CA VAL A 88 2.39 2.98 12.41
C VAL A 88 2.80 1.70 11.67
N PHE A 89 2.15 1.39 10.55
CA PHE A 89 2.56 0.25 9.72
C PHE A 89 3.94 0.45 9.10
N GLY A 90 4.25 1.66 8.64
CA GLY A 90 5.58 2.01 8.15
C GLY A 90 6.66 1.83 9.22
N VAL A 91 6.37 2.18 10.49
CA VAL A 91 7.28 1.96 11.63
C VAL A 91 7.46 0.46 11.93
N ILE A 92 6.39 -0.33 11.87
CA ILE A 92 6.49 -1.79 11.99
C ILE A 92 7.43 -2.35 10.91
N GLY A 93 7.25 -1.92 9.66
CA GLY A 93 8.12 -2.29 8.55
C GLY A 93 9.56 -1.80 8.71
N PHE A 94 9.74 -0.57 9.22
CA PHE A 94 11.07 -0.03 9.49
C PHE A 94 11.82 -0.85 10.54
N VAL A 95 11.15 -1.24 11.61
CA VAL A 95 11.74 -2.10 12.65
C VAL A 95 12.12 -3.47 12.07
N ASP A 96 11.27 -4.03 11.21
CA ASP A 96 11.53 -5.29 10.52
C ASP A 96 12.77 -5.19 9.60
N ASP A 97 12.79 -4.18 8.71
CA ASP A 97 13.91 -3.92 7.81
C ASP A 97 15.22 -3.65 8.59
N PHE A 98 15.15 -2.85 9.66
CA PHE A 98 16.29 -2.51 10.48
C PHE A 98 16.88 -3.73 11.22
N GLN A 99 16.04 -4.63 11.71
CA GLN A 99 16.48 -5.88 12.32
C GLN A 99 17.19 -6.78 11.30
N LYS A 100 16.64 -6.93 10.10
CA LYS A 100 17.28 -7.67 8.98
C LYS A 100 18.66 -7.12 8.66
N LEU A 101 18.79 -5.79 8.60
CA LEU A 101 20.09 -5.13 8.36
C LEU A 101 21.09 -5.37 9.50
N ARG A 102 20.66 -5.21 10.74
CA ARG A 102 21.53 -5.32 11.91
C ARG A 102 22.07 -6.73 12.09
N HIS A 103 21.27 -7.75 11.82
CA HIS A 103 21.65 -9.14 12.00
C HIS A 103 22.23 -9.79 10.73
N HIS A 104 22.31 -9.06 9.62
CA HIS A 104 22.68 -9.60 8.32
C HIS A 104 21.90 -10.88 7.96
N ALA A 105 20.62 -10.93 8.35
CA ALA A 105 19.74 -12.08 8.21
C ALA A 105 18.50 -11.71 7.39
N ASN A 106 17.83 -12.71 6.83
CA ASN A 106 16.55 -12.54 6.16
C ASN A 106 15.37 -12.47 7.14
N GLU A 107 15.59 -12.67 8.42
CA GLU A 107 14.56 -12.68 9.45
C GLU A 107 14.60 -11.38 10.25
N GLY A 108 13.48 -10.64 10.21
CA GLY A 108 13.20 -9.46 11.03
C GLY A 108 12.33 -9.81 12.23
N LEU A 109 11.19 -9.13 12.36
CA LEU A 109 10.16 -9.47 13.35
C LEU A 109 9.59 -10.87 13.07
N THR A 110 9.29 -11.63 14.12
CA THR A 110 8.58 -12.90 13.94
C THR A 110 7.16 -12.65 13.39
N ALA A 111 6.62 -13.60 12.62
CA ALA A 111 5.30 -13.47 12.02
C ALA A 111 4.19 -13.17 13.05
N PRO A 112 4.16 -13.80 14.28
CA PRO A 112 3.20 -13.44 15.31
C PRO A 112 3.37 -12.00 15.83
N GLN A 113 4.62 -11.52 16.03
CA GLN A 113 4.89 -10.15 16.49
C GLN A 113 4.37 -9.14 15.46
N LYS A 114 4.69 -9.33 14.18
CA LYS A 114 4.24 -8.49 13.09
C LYS A 114 2.71 -8.45 13.00
N PHE A 115 2.08 -9.63 13.08
CA PHE A 115 0.61 -9.76 13.05
C PHE A 115 -0.06 -9.04 14.22
N LEU A 116 0.41 -9.24 15.47
CA LEU A 116 -0.20 -8.63 16.66
C LEU A 116 -0.07 -7.09 16.64
N LEU A 117 1.06 -6.55 16.22
CA LEU A 117 1.25 -5.11 16.07
C LEU A 117 0.32 -4.52 15.02
N GLN A 118 0.19 -5.18 13.86
CA GLN A 118 -0.73 -4.77 12.80
C GLN A 118 -2.20 -4.84 13.27
N LEU A 119 -2.58 -5.91 13.98
CA LEU A 119 -3.93 -6.07 14.52
C LEU A 119 -4.27 -4.98 15.53
N ALA A 120 -3.34 -4.67 16.44
CA ALA A 120 -3.53 -3.61 17.43
C ALA A 120 -3.70 -2.24 16.75
N ALA A 121 -2.90 -1.93 15.72
CA ALA A 121 -3.02 -0.71 14.94
C ALA A 121 -4.39 -0.62 14.22
N ALA A 122 -4.84 -1.72 13.61
CA ALA A 122 -6.13 -1.77 12.91
C ALA A 122 -7.31 -1.53 13.85
N ILE A 123 -7.32 -2.17 15.03
CA ILE A 123 -8.36 -1.97 16.05
C ILE A 123 -8.35 -0.53 16.55
N ALA A 124 -7.18 0.00 16.90
CA ALA A 124 -7.05 1.38 17.40
C ALA A 124 -7.57 2.41 16.39
N PHE A 125 -7.23 2.24 15.10
CA PHE A 125 -7.70 3.13 14.04
C PHE A 125 -9.21 3.03 13.81
N THR A 126 -9.78 1.82 13.83
CA THR A 126 -11.23 1.62 13.70
C THR A 126 -11.99 2.29 14.84
N VAL A 127 -11.48 2.18 16.07
CA VAL A 127 -12.05 2.85 17.26
C VAL A 127 -11.95 4.37 17.12
N LEU A 128 -10.80 4.87 16.67
CA LEU A 128 -10.59 6.30 16.45
C LEU A 128 -11.58 6.87 15.44
N LEU A 129 -11.69 6.28 14.24
CA LEU A 129 -12.60 6.75 13.21
C LEU A 129 -14.08 6.70 13.66
N ARG A 130 -14.44 5.67 14.44
CA ARG A 130 -15.77 5.58 15.04
C ARG A 130 -16.01 6.75 16.01
N GLN A 131 -15.07 7.04 16.90
CA GLN A 131 -15.20 8.14 17.88
C GLN A 131 -15.28 9.51 17.22
N GLN A 132 -14.61 9.67 16.06
CA GLN A 132 -14.67 10.89 15.26
C GLN A 132 -15.94 10.98 14.38
N GLY A 133 -16.83 9.99 14.42
CA GLY A 133 -18.04 9.97 13.60
C GLY A 133 -17.78 9.82 12.08
N VAL A 134 -16.55 9.42 11.70
CA VAL A 134 -16.15 9.23 10.29
C VAL A 134 -16.60 7.88 9.76
N LEU A 135 -16.63 6.88 10.64
CA LEU A 135 -16.91 5.49 10.29
C LEU A 135 -18.27 5.05 10.80
N SER A 136 -19.10 4.57 9.91
CA SER A 136 -20.37 3.90 10.22
C SER A 136 -20.22 2.38 10.21
N PRO A 137 -21.07 1.61 10.91
CA PRO A 137 -21.08 0.14 10.81
C PRO A 137 -21.79 -0.33 9.53
N ASN A 138 -22.04 0.56 8.59
CA ASN A 138 -22.76 0.30 7.36
C ASN A 138 -21.76 -0.02 6.26
N LEU A 139 -21.87 -1.20 5.67
CA LEU A 139 -21.05 -1.58 4.51
C LEU A 139 -21.80 -1.21 3.22
N TYR A 140 -21.38 -0.11 2.60
CA TYR A 140 -21.89 0.25 1.28
C TYR A 140 -21.38 -0.75 0.23
N ILE A 141 -22.30 -1.28 -0.57
CA ILE A 141 -21.99 -2.23 -1.66
C ILE A 141 -21.93 -1.43 -2.97
N PRO A 142 -20.71 -1.27 -3.56
CA PRO A 142 -20.55 -0.62 -4.85
C PRO A 142 -21.46 -1.23 -5.93
N PHE A 143 -21.95 -0.43 -6.85
CA PHE A 143 -22.87 -0.77 -7.95
C PHE A 143 -24.32 -1.12 -7.55
N LEU A 144 -24.56 -1.62 -6.32
CA LEU A 144 -25.91 -1.96 -5.87
C LEU A 144 -26.59 -0.79 -5.16
N ASN A 145 -25.85 0.25 -4.83
CA ASN A 145 -26.31 1.43 -4.07
C ASN A 145 -27.15 1.04 -2.84
N THR A 146 -26.67 0.05 -2.09
CA THR A 146 -27.29 -0.46 -0.89
C THR A 146 -26.26 -0.63 0.22
N GLU A 147 -26.73 -0.68 1.46
CA GLU A 147 -25.88 -0.84 2.63
C GLU A 147 -26.29 -2.06 3.46
N ILE A 148 -25.28 -2.76 3.99
CA ILE A 148 -25.47 -3.83 4.98
C ILE A 148 -25.09 -3.25 6.35
N ILE A 149 -26.05 -3.22 7.28
CA ILE A 149 -25.82 -2.74 8.65
C ILE A 149 -25.29 -3.90 9.49
N LEU A 150 -24.10 -3.73 10.06
CA LEU A 150 -23.48 -4.72 10.93
C LEU A 150 -23.48 -4.27 12.40
N PRO A 151 -23.61 -5.21 13.36
CA PRO A 151 -23.25 -4.91 14.74
C PRO A 151 -21.79 -4.46 14.84
N TRP A 152 -21.50 -3.45 15.68
CA TRP A 152 -20.14 -2.88 15.79
C TRP A 152 -19.04 -3.92 16.05
N VAL A 153 -19.31 -4.94 16.86
CA VAL A 153 -18.31 -5.99 17.13
C VAL A 153 -17.96 -6.74 15.85
N VAL A 154 -18.96 -7.10 15.05
CA VAL A 154 -18.78 -7.78 13.76
C VAL A 154 -18.05 -6.87 12.79
N TYR A 155 -18.42 -5.60 12.73
CA TYR A 155 -17.75 -4.61 11.89
C TYR A 155 -16.26 -4.44 12.28
N MET A 156 -15.94 -4.39 13.57
CA MET A 156 -14.55 -4.27 14.02
C MET A 156 -13.70 -5.49 13.62
N ILE A 157 -14.26 -6.71 13.72
CA ILE A 157 -13.59 -7.93 13.27
C ILE A 157 -13.37 -7.88 11.76
N PHE A 158 -14.38 -7.49 11.00
CA PHE A 158 -14.28 -7.29 9.55
C PHE A 158 -13.22 -6.23 9.21
N ALA A 159 -13.24 -5.06 9.84
CA ALA A 159 -12.29 -3.98 9.61
C ALA A 159 -10.85 -4.42 9.90
N ALA A 160 -10.62 -5.08 11.03
CA ALA A 160 -9.30 -5.60 11.39
C ALA A 160 -8.80 -6.63 10.36
N PHE A 161 -9.67 -7.55 9.92
CA PHE A 161 -9.34 -8.53 8.89
C PHE A 161 -8.97 -7.85 7.56
N VAL A 162 -9.78 -6.89 7.10
CA VAL A 162 -9.54 -6.18 5.84
C VAL A 162 -8.26 -5.36 5.92
N MET A 163 -8.04 -4.62 7.00
CA MET A 163 -6.84 -3.77 7.15
C MET A 163 -5.57 -4.62 7.20
N VAL A 164 -5.50 -5.63 8.05
CA VAL A 164 -4.32 -6.50 8.16
C VAL A 164 -4.11 -7.29 6.86
N GLY A 165 -5.19 -7.79 6.27
CA GLY A 165 -5.14 -8.48 4.97
C GLY A 165 -4.60 -7.59 3.86
N THR A 166 -5.11 -6.35 3.73
CA THR A 166 -4.66 -5.39 2.71
C THR A 166 -3.19 -5.02 2.89
N VAL A 167 -2.76 -4.74 4.12
CA VAL A 167 -1.36 -4.38 4.40
C VAL A 167 -0.41 -5.50 3.99
N ASN A 168 -0.73 -6.74 4.32
CA ASN A 168 0.11 -7.88 3.93
C ASN A 168 0.01 -8.19 2.43
N ALA A 169 -1.14 -7.98 1.80
CA ALA A 169 -1.31 -8.18 0.36
C ALA A 169 -0.49 -7.17 -0.46
N VAL A 170 -0.45 -5.90 -0.04
CA VAL A 170 0.41 -4.87 -0.66
C VAL A 170 1.90 -5.22 -0.45
N ASN A 171 2.27 -5.69 0.74
CA ASN A 171 3.65 -6.13 1.02
C ASN A 171 4.07 -7.32 0.12
N LEU A 172 3.21 -8.32 -0.08
CA LEU A 172 3.47 -9.44 -0.99
C LEU A 172 3.57 -9.00 -2.47
N THR A 173 2.90 -7.90 -2.84
CA THR A 173 2.96 -7.37 -4.21
C THR A 173 4.29 -6.67 -4.50
N ASP A 174 5.07 -6.28 -3.48
CA ASP A 174 6.40 -5.68 -3.64
C ASP A 174 7.50 -6.74 -3.91
N GLY A 175 7.24 -7.67 -4.82
CA GLY A 175 8.16 -8.78 -5.15
C GLY A 175 9.04 -8.54 -6.37
N ILE A 176 8.70 -7.58 -7.24
CA ILE A 176 9.48 -7.21 -8.43
C ILE A 176 9.55 -5.68 -8.60
N ASP A 177 10.52 -5.22 -9.39
CA ASP A 177 10.83 -3.80 -9.58
C ASP A 177 9.59 -3.01 -10.01
N GLY A 178 9.21 -2.03 -9.19
CA GLY A 178 8.15 -1.08 -9.48
C GLY A 178 6.72 -1.60 -9.35
N LEU A 179 6.48 -2.90 -9.14
CA LEU A 179 5.14 -3.47 -9.21
C LEU A 179 4.19 -2.87 -8.18
N ALA A 180 4.54 -2.91 -6.89
CA ALA A 180 3.69 -2.34 -5.83
C ALA A 180 3.48 -0.83 -6.03
N THR A 181 4.51 -0.11 -6.46
CA THR A 181 4.43 1.32 -6.80
C THR A 181 3.45 1.57 -7.94
N GLY A 182 3.61 0.81 -9.05
CA GLY A 182 2.78 0.97 -10.25
C GLY A 182 1.31 0.63 -10.04
N VAL A 183 1.02 -0.39 -9.22
CA VAL A 183 -0.35 -0.76 -8.83
C VAL A 183 -0.95 0.28 -7.88
N THR A 184 -0.17 0.86 -6.96
CA THR A 184 -0.69 1.81 -5.96
C THR A 184 -0.94 3.20 -6.54
N ILE A 185 -0.25 3.64 -7.59
CA ILE A 185 -0.49 4.94 -8.23
C ILE A 185 -1.95 5.06 -8.74
N PRO A 186 -2.50 4.14 -9.57
CA PRO A 186 -3.92 4.19 -9.95
C PRO A 186 -4.88 4.18 -8.77
N VAL A 187 -4.58 3.40 -7.71
CA VAL A 187 -5.40 3.37 -6.49
C VAL A 187 -5.40 4.72 -5.79
N SER A 188 -4.25 5.41 -5.71
CA SER A 188 -4.17 6.75 -5.11
C SER A 188 -4.94 7.79 -5.93
N LEU A 189 -4.90 7.69 -7.28
CA LEU A 189 -5.70 8.55 -8.17
C LEU A 189 -7.20 8.27 -8.05
N PHE A 190 -7.60 7.00 -7.85
CA PHE A 190 -8.98 6.65 -7.55
C PHE A 190 -9.45 7.33 -6.26
N TYR A 191 -8.70 7.23 -5.16
CA TYR A 191 -9.07 7.90 -3.92
C TYR A 191 -9.08 9.42 -4.04
N LEU A 192 -8.20 10.00 -4.85
CA LEU A 192 -8.23 11.43 -5.19
C LEU A 192 -9.54 11.81 -5.89
N ALA A 193 -9.96 11.05 -6.90
CA ALA A 193 -11.18 11.28 -7.65
C ALA A 193 -12.43 11.14 -6.76
N VAL A 194 -12.50 10.08 -5.93
CA VAL A 194 -13.62 9.85 -5.00
C VAL A 194 -13.66 10.95 -3.93
N SER A 195 -12.51 11.33 -3.37
CA SER A 195 -12.44 12.43 -2.39
C SER A 195 -12.92 13.75 -2.98
N ALA A 196 -12.57 14.03 -4.25
CA ALA A 196 -13.06 15.20 -4.98
C ALA A 196 -14.57 15.15 -5.19
N TRP A 197 -15.09 13.99 -5.60
CA TRP A 197 -16.52 13.77 -5.82
C TRP A 197 -17.34 13.93 -4.53
N TYR A 198 -16.79 13.50 -3.40
CA TYR A 198 -17.44 13.58 -2.09
C TYR A 198 -17.17 14.91 -1.34
N GLY A 199 -16.45 15.87 -1.96
CA GLY A 199 -16.09 17.13 -1.32
C GLY A 199 -15.14 16.97 -0.11
N ARG A 200 -14.39 15.86 -0.03
CA ARG A 200 -13.48 15.57 1.08
C ARG A 200 -12.08 16.11 0.78
N GLU A 201 -11.93 17.42 0.92
CA GLU A 201 -10.68 18.12 0.60
C GLU A 201 -9.47 17.64 1.41
N ASP A 202 -9.70 17.26 2.68
CA ASP A 202 -8.70 16.67 3.55
C ASP A 202 -8.09 15.38 2.96
N LEU A 203 -8.93 14.48 2.47
CA LEU A 203 -8.51 13.22 1.85
C LEU A 203 -7.99 13.42 0.41
N MET A 204 -8.45 14.48 -0.30
CA MET A 204 -7.86 14.88 -1.58
C MET A 204 -6.38 15.24 -1.46
N VAL A 205 -6.01 16.02 -0.43
CA VAL A 205 -4.62 16.39 -0.15
C VAL A 205 -3.77 15.14 0.05
N LEU A 206 -4.26 14.21 0.87
CA LEU A 206 -3.53 12.98 1.19
C LEU A 206 -3.37 12.05 -0.02
N SER A 207 -4.44 11.86 -0.78
CA SER A 207 -4.43 11.00 -1.97
C SER A 207 -3.53 11.56 -3.08
N ALA A 208 -3.56 12.89 -3.28
CA ALA A 208 -2.68 13.58 -4.22
C ALA A 208 -1.20 13.52 -3.79
N ALA A 209 -0.92 13.67 -2.48
CA ALA A 209 0.42 13.52 -1.93
C ALA A 209 0.97 12.10 -2.17
N LEU A 210 0.14 11.09 -1.95
CA LEU A 210 0.53 9.70 -2.18
C LEU A 210 0.85 9.47 -3.67
N ALA A 211 -0.02 9.92 -4.58
CA ALA A 211 0.21 9.81 -6.02
C ALA A 211 1.49 10.52 -6.46
N GLY A 212 1.73 11.74 -5.96
CA GLY A 212 2.93 12.52 -6.28
C GLY A 212 4.22 11.86 -5.76
N GLY A 213 4.21 11.46 -4.49
CA GLY A 213 5.34 10.78 -3.85
C GLY A 213 5.71 9.46 -4.53
N LEU A 214 4.70 8.64 -4.88
CA LEU A 214 4.91 7.37 -5.59
C LEU A 214 5.37 7.58 -7.04
N SER A 215 4.88 8.61 -7.73
CA SER A 215 5.33 8.93 -9.09
C SER A 215 6.82 9.31 -9.12
N ALA A 216 7.29 10.06 -8.13
CA ALA A 216 8.71 10.37 -8.00
C ALA A 216 9.53 9.15 -7.57
N PHE A 217 9.03 8.34 -6.63
CA PHE A 217 9.68 7.12 -6.19
C PHE A 217 9.86 6.12 -7.35
N LEU A 218 8.87 6.02 -8.24
CA LEU A 218 8.91 5.15 -9.41
C LEU A 218 10.10 5.43 -10.33
N ILE A 219 10.59 6.67 -10.40
CA ILE A 219 11.80 7.05 -11.19
C ILE A 219 13.02 6.24 -10.72
N TYR A 220 13.06 5.88 -9.45
CA TYR A 220 14.15 5.12 -8.84
C TYR A 220 13.84 3.63 -8.67
N ASN A 221 12.55 3.27 -8.59
CA ASN A 221 12.09 1.91 -8.32
C ASN A 221 11.69 1.14 -9.58
N PHE A 222 11.50 1.82 -10.73
CA PHE A 222 11.22 1.16 -12.01
C PHE A 222 12.40 0.30 -12.47
N HIS A 223 12.08 -0.79 -13.17
CA HIS A 223 13.07 -1.76 -13.64
C HIS A 223 14.10 -1.16 -14.62
N PRO A 224 15.42 -1.33 -14.43
CA PRO A 224 16.07 -1.93 -13.26
C PRO A 224 16.11 -0.99 -12.05
N ALA A 225 15.64 -1.46 -10.91
CA ALA A 225 15.48 -0.64 -9.71
C ALA A 225 16.81 -0.19 -9.10
N LYS A 226 16.86 1.08 -8.70
CA LYS A 226 18.00 1.68 -7.98
C LYS A 226 17.83 1.61 -6.47
N VAL A 227 16.59 1.35 -6.00
CA VAL A 227 16.19 1.23 -4.59
C VAL A 227 14.89 0.44 -4.49
N PHE A 228 14.77 -0.41 -3.47
CA PHE A 228 13.52 -1.08 -3.08
C PHE A 228 12.83 -0.32 -1.95
N MET A 229 11.49 -0.37 -1.91
CA MET A 229 10.76 0.33 -0.85
C MET A 229 10.94 -0.33 0.53
N GLY A 230 11.17 -1.65 0.55
CA GLY A 230 11.27 -2.45 1.77
C GLY A 230 9.92 -2.62 2.48
N ASP A 231 9.95 -3.35 3.60
CA ASP A 231 8.77 -3.50 4.47
C ASP A 231 8.32 -2.14 5.04
N THR A 232 9.28 -1.22 5.25
CA THR A 232 9.03 0.19 5.60
C THR A 232 8.03 0.84 4.66
N GLY A 233 8.25 0.70 3.35
CA GLY A 233 7.40 1.31 2.33
C GLY A 233 6.12 0.53 2.06
N SER A 234 6.22 -0.76 1.86
CA SER A 234 5.07 -1.58 1.45
C SER A 234 3.99 -1.70 2.52
N LEU A 235 4.36 -1.81 3.81
CA LEU A 235 3.38 -1.79 4.90
C LEU A 235 2.74 -0.41 5.05
N PHE A 236 3.51 0.69 4.91
CA PHE A 236 2.96 2.03 4.87
C PHE A 236 1.95 2.19 3.73
N LEU A 237 2.26 1.73 2.51
CA LEU A 237 1.34 1.78 1.38
C LEU A 237 0.05 1.01 1.65
N GLY A 238 0.15 -0.19 2.20
CA GLY A 238 -1.02 -0.97 2.60
C GLY A 238 -1.89 -0.22 3.62
N GLY A 239 -1.26 0.43 4.61
CA GLY A 239 -1.92 1.31 5.57
C GLY A 239 -2.60 2.50 4.90
N MET A 240 -1.96 3.14 3.90
CA MET A 240 -2.58 4.23 3.13
C MET A 240 -3.78 3.76 2.31
N VAL A 241 -3.66 2.63 1.62
CA VAL A 241 -4.73 2.07 0.78
C VAL A 241 -5.97 1.75 1.61
N CYS A 242 -5.83 1.00 2.72
CA CYS A 242 -6.97 0.68 3.56
C CYS A 242 -7.41 1.89 4.41
N GLY A 243 -6.50 2.72 4.89
CA GLY A 243 -6.83 3.90 5.67
C GLY A 243 -7.70 4.90 4.91
N LEU A 244 -7.39 5.17 3.64
CA LEU A 244 -8.22 6.01 2.77
C LEU A 244 -9.60 5.39 2.50
N ALA A 245 -9.67 4.09 2.25
CA ALA A 245 -10.95 3.41 2.04
C ALA A 245 -11.87 3.52 3.27
N PHE A 246 -11.33 3.29 4.47
CA PHE A 246 -12.10 3.39 5.70
C PHE A 246 -12.45 4.84 6.07
N ALA A 247 -11.57 5.81 5.79
CA ALA A 247 -11.86 7.23 6.01
C ALA A 247 -12.90 7.80 5.03
N LEU A 248 -13.06 7.18 3.86
CA LEU A 248 -14.15 7.44 2.90
C LEU A 248 -15.41 6.59 3.18
N ASP A 249 -15.35 5.73 4.20
CA ASP A 249 -16.40 4.77 4.56
C ASP A 249 -16.76 3.82 3.41
N LEU A 250 -15.76 3.41 2.62
CA LEU A 250 -15.86 2.56 1.43
C LEU A 250 -14.99 1.28 1.52
N PRO A 251 -15.01 0.50 2.63
CA PRO A 251 -14.10 -0.64 2.77
C PRO A 251 -14.31 -1.72 1.69
N LEU A 252 -15.53 -1.88 1.17
CA LEU A 252 -15.82 -2.88 0.12
C LEU A 252 -15.32 -2.49 -1.27
N VAL A 253 -14.75 -1.31 -1.45
CA VAL A 253 -14.09 -0.94 -2.71
C VAL A 253 -12.70 -1.57 -2.83
N ILE A 254 -12.07 -1.90 -1.69
CA ILE A 254 -10.69 -2.46 -1.66
C ILE A 254 -10.55 -3.72 -2.54
N PRO A 255 -11.43 -4.73 -2.49
CA PRO A 255 -11.31 -5.89 -3.37
C PRO A 255 -11.39 -5.57 -4.86
N ILE A 256 -11.99 -4.43 -5.24
CA ILE A 256 -12.11 -4.01 -6.64
C ILE A 256 -10.86 -3.28 -7.08
N VAL A 257 -10.52 -2.16 -6.41
CA VAL A 257 -9.34 -1.35 -6.77
C VAL A 257 -8.02 -2.05 -6.45
N GLY A 258 -8.03 -2.95 -5.46
CA GLY A 258 -6.90 -3.74 -5.01
C GLY A 258 -6.93 -5.19 -5.49
N LEU A 259 -7.66 -5.52 -6.57
CA LEU A 259 -7.78 -6.89 -7.05
C LEU A 259 -6.42 -7.55 -7.30
N VAL A 260 -5.45 -6.79 -7.79
CA VAL A 260 -4.08 -7.28 -7.98
C VAL A 260 -3.50 -7.74 -6.64
N TYR A 261 -3.58 -6.94 -5.58
CA TYR A 261 -3.11 -7.33 -4.25
C TYR A 261 -3.82 -8.59 -3.74
N VAL A 262 -5.15 -8.66 -3.95
CA VAL A 262 -5.96 -9.82 -3.54
C VAL A 262 -5.52 -11.08 -4.27
N VAL A 263 -5.27 -11.00 -5.58
CA VAL A 263 -4.84 -12.17 -6.38
C VAL A 263 -3.42 -12.61 -5.97
N GLU A 264 -2.52 -11.67 -5.68
CA GLU A 264 -1.18 -12.00 -5.20
C GLU A 264 -1.24 -12.79 -3.87
N VAL A 265 -1.95 -12.30 -2.87
CA VAL A 265 -2.06 -12.99 -1.58
C VAL A 265 -2.85 -14.31 -1.68
N LEU A 266 -3.91 -14.36 -2.50
CA LEU A 266 -4.67 -15.59 -2.70
C LEU A 266 -3.84 -16.66 -3.39
N SER A 267 -2.99 -16.30 -4.34
CA SER A 267 -2.09 -17.24 -5.01
C SER A 267 -1.11 -17.87 -4.01
N ASP A 268 -0.62 -17.10 -3.04
CA ASP A 268 0.26 -17.60 -1.98
C ASP A 268 -0.50 -18.53 -1.02
N ILE A 269 -1.68 -18.14 -0.57
CA ILE A 269 -2.54 -18.98 0.28
C ILE A 269 -2.87 -20.31 -0.40
N ILE A 270 -3.28 -20.28 -1.67
CA ILE A 270 -3.59 -21.49 -2.47
C ILE A 270 -2.35 -22.37 -2.55
N GLN A 271 -1.18 -21.79 -2.87
CA GLN A 271 0.08 -22.53 -2.96
C GLN A 271 0.42 -23.24 -1.65
N VAL A 272 0.37 -22.52 -0.52
CA VAL A 272 0.70 -23.08 0.80
C VAL A 272 -0.27 -24.19 1.20
N VAL A 273 -1.57 -23.97 1.02
CA VAL A 273 -2.60 -24.98 1.36
C VAL A 273 -2.46 -26.22 0.47
N TYR A 274 -2.28 -26.03 -0.83
CA TYR A 274 -2.11 -27.13 -1.78
C TYR A 274 -0.83 -27.93 -1.50
N PHE A 275 0.28 -27.24 -1.28
CA PHE A 275 1.58 -27.86 -0.98
C PHE A 275 1.51 -28.73 0.27
N LYS A 276 0.88 -28.23 1.37
CA LYS A 276 0.69 -29.00 2.59
C LYS A 276 -0.22 -30.21 2.40
N LYS A 277 -1.36 -30.06 1.68
CA LYS A 277 -2.34 -31.16 1.44
C LYS A 277 -1.81 -32.24 0.52
N THR A 278 -0.92 -31.89 -0.42
CA THR A 278 -0.41 -32.82 -1.44
C THR A 278 1.01 -33.33 -1.13
N HIS A 279 1.50 -33.05 0.10
CA HIS A 279 2.84 -33.47 0.54
C HIS A 279 3.97 -33.03 -0.42
N GLY A 280 3.96 -31.76 -0.83
CA GLY A 280 5.06 -31.15 -1.57
C GLY A 280 4.80 -30.84 -3.05
N LYS A 281 3.59 -31.07 -3.58
CA LYS A 281 3.25 -30.66 -4.96
C LYS A 281 2.93 -29.17 -4.99
N ARG A 282 3.36 -28.51 -6.06
CA ARG A 282 3.09 -27.09 -6.28
C ARG A 282 1.88 -26.91 -7.22
N PHE A 283 0.97 -25.97 -6.89
CA PHE A 283 -0.13 -25.58 -7.76
C PHE A 283 0.36 -24.57 -8.81
N PHE A 284 1.01 -23.51 -8.35
CA PHE A 284 1.73 -22.57 -9.19
C PHE A 284 3.20 -22.98 -9.30
N ARG A 285 3.89 -22.59 -10.36
CA ARG A 285 5.36 -22.78 -10.49
C ARG A 285 6.09 -22.16 -9.30
N MET A 286 5.65 -20.96 -8.92
CA MET A 286 6.06 -20.23 -7.71
C MET A 286 4.91 -19.29 -7.32
N ALA A 287 4.74 -18.98 -6.04
CA ALA A 287 3.85 -17.95 -5.54
C ALA A 287 4.71 -16.85 -4.89
N PRO A 288 4.24 -15.61 -4.88
CA PRO A 288 2.99 -15.06 -5.45
C PRO A 288 2.88 -15.13 -6.99
N LEU A 289 1.72 -14.71 -7.55
CA LEU A 289 1.37 -14.87 -8.96
C LEU A 289 2.38 -14.23 -9.92
N HIS A 290 2.95 -13.07 -9.58
CA HIS A 290 3.97 -12.42 -10.42
C HIS A 290 5.15 -13.34 -10.69
N HIS A 291 5.65 -14.10 -9.71
CA HIS A 291 6.72 -15.07 -9.91
C HIS A 291 6.30 -16.25 -10.79
N HIS A 292 5.04 -16.69 -10.71
CA HIS A 292 4.52 -17.72 -11.62
C HIS A 292 4.59 -17.27 -13.08
N LEU A 293 4.25 -16.01 -13.32
CA LEU A 293 4.26 -15.42 -14.66
C LEU A 293 5.68 -15.12 -15.15
N GLU A 294 6.61 -14.70 -14.27
CA GLU A 294 8.03 -14.56 -14.60
C GLU A 294 8.63 -15.89 -15.06
N LEU A 295 8.37 -16.98 -14.31
CA LEU A 295 8.76 -18.33 -14.68
C LEU A 295 8.01 -18.84 -15.94
N GLY A 296 6.95 -18.16 -16.34
CA GLY A 296 6.24 -18.31 -17.61
C GLY A 296 6.82 -17.50 -18.77
N GLY A 297 7.92 -16.74 -18.53
CA GLY A 297 8.61 -15.94 -19.55
C GLY A 297 8.12 -14.50 -19.68
N TRP A 298 7.36 -13.96 -18.69
CA TRP A 298 7.01 -12.54 -18.67
C TRP A 298 8.17 -11.72 -18.09
N SER A 299 8.48 -10.58 -18.74
CA SER A 299 9.44 -9.62 -18.17
C SER A 299 8.80 -8.81 -17.05
N GLU A 300 9.61 -8.30 -16.12
CA GLU A 300 9.14 -7.41 -15.04
C GLU A 300 8.41 -6.18 -15.59
N THR A 301 8.91 -5.57 -16.66
CA THR A 301 8.25 -4.44 -17.32
C THR A 301 6.86 -4.83 -17.86
N LYS A 302 6.70 -6.04 -18.43
CA LYS A 302 5.41 -6.52 -18.89
C LYS A 302 4.44 -6.72 -17.73
N LEU A 303 4.91 -7.32 -16.63
CA LEU A 303 4.12 -7.49 -15.40
C LEU A 303 3.68 -6.15 -14.84
N PHE A 304 4.62 -5.20 -14.71
CA PHE A 304 4.33 -3.83 -14.30
C PHE A 304 3.21 -3.19 -15.14
N CYS A 305 3.35 -3.22 -16.47
CA CYS A 305 2.37 -2.60 -17.37
C CYS A 305 0.99 -3.27 -17.28
N VAL A 306 0.95 -4.60 -17.28
CA VAL A 306 -0.33 -5.33 -17.25
C VAL A 306 -1.03 -5.16 -15.91
N PHE A 307 -0.32 -5.29 -14.79
CA PHE A 307 -0.92 -5.18 -13.45
C PHE A 307 -1.35 -3.74 -13.14
N SER A 308 -0.51 -2.75 -13.44
CA SER A 308 -0.87 -1.34 -13.27
C SER A 308 -2.02 -0.91 -14.19
N GLY A 309 -2.00 -1.36 -15.46
CA GLY A 309 -3.07 -1.10 -16.42
C GLY A 309 -4.40 -1.76 -16.00
N THR A 310 -4.36 -3.01 -15.54
CA THR A 310 -5.54 -3.70 -14.97
C THR A 310 -6.09 -2.92 -13.78
N THR A 311 -5.23 -2.49 -12.87
CA THR A 311 -5.64 -1.71 -11.70
C THR A 311 -6.27 -0.37 -12.11
N LEU A 312 -5.71 0.31 -13.12
CA LEU A 312 -6.29 1.56 -13.64
C LEU A 312 -7.71 1.36 -14.16
N VAL A 313 -7.95 0.29 -14.94
CA VAL A 313 -9.29 -0.05 -15.44
C VAL A 313 -10.25 -0.35 -14.30
N LEU A 314 -9.81 -1.15 -13.32
CA LEU A 314 -10.62 -1.49 -12.14
C LEU A 314 -10.94 -0.27 -11.29
N CYS A 315 -10.01 0.67 -11.13
CA CYS A 315 -10.24 1.95 -10.45
C CYS A 315 -11.28 2.80 -11.18
N ALA A 316 -11.24 2.86 -12.52
CA ALA A 316 -12.24 3.56 -13.31
C ALA A 316 -13.63 2.93 -13.15
N LEU A 317 -13.72 1.59 -13.18
CA LEU A 317 -14.98 0.87 -12.94
C LEU A 317 -15.48 1.06 -11.51
N ALA A 318 -14.58 0.98 -10.51
CA ALA A 318 -14.93 1.18 -9.10
C ALA A 318 -15.49 2.59 -8.84
N PHE A 319 -14.96 3.61 -9.53
CA PHE A 319 -15.47 4.98 -9.44
C PHE A 319 -16.95 5.06 -9.85
N LEU A 320 -17.33 4.39 -10.94
CA LEU A 320 -18.74 4.30 -11.35
C LEU A 320 -19.62 3.61 -10.30
N GLY A 321 -19.05 2.64 -9.57
CA GLY A 321 -19.78 1.90 -8.53
C GLY A 321 -19.99 2.66 -7.22
N VAL A 322 -19.29 3.79 -7.02
CA VAL A 322 -19.36 4.55 -5.76
C VAL A 322 -19.88 5.97 -5.92
N MET A 323 -19.98 6.49 -7.14
CA MET A 323 -20.42 7.86 -7.39
C MET A 323 -21.87 8.14 -6.92
N ASP A 324 -22.72 7.12 -6.90
CA ASP A 324 -24.13 7.26 -6.50
C ASP A 324 -24.35 7.26 -4.97
N ARG A 325 -23.32 6.94 -4.17
CA ARG A 325 -23.47 6.94 -2.70
C ARG A 325 -23.78 8.33 -2.15
N TYR A 326 -23.13 9.36 -2.69
CA TYR A 326 -23.34 10.77 -2.35
C TYR A 326 -23.52 11.53 -3.67
N PRO A 327 -24.73 11.54 -4.26
CA PRO A 327 -24.98 12.34 -5.47
C PRO A 327 -24.76 13.81 -5.16
N MET A 328 -24.09 14.51 -6.10
CA MET A 328 -23.86 15.97 -6.00
C MET A 328 -25.15 16.76 -6.01
#